data_90ec93fd08ca5e2eb83d98221dc07f2c
#
_entry.id   90ec93fd08ca5e2eb83d98221dc07f2c
#
_cell.length_a   1.000
_cell.length_b   1.000
_cell.length_c   1.000
_cell.angle_alpha   90.00
_cell.angle_beta   90.00
_cell.angle_gamma   90.00
#
_symmetry.space_group_name_H-M   'P 1'
#
loop_
_entity.id
_entity.type
_entity.pdbx_description
1 polymer ?
#
loop_
_entity_poly.entity_id
_entity_poly.type
_entity_poly.pdbx_seq_one_letter_code
_entity_poly.pdbx_strand_id
1 'polypeptide(L)'
;MRHITSFVFFIFIATNSSAQGCCSGGAGSPIAGGAATGVLQKNQMQVSANYQYIFSNKFYTENRDTNALFDNLNSNYIFYRMDYGVTKKFTFSIAAGYFFNKSLIELNQTDTIHSKGMGDLIFFPRYDLYNKTKNNIRTEFTLGLGLKIPLGSHNDSTLMLSHPSIGDIYAISPPTVQPTNGSNDLMFYSFFFRDYTINKIRLFSNALYIKRGYNSLGEKFGDYASIGLFVGKTFIRKWGVTTQIKGEWIGEIKAKEGIDLVADYNIDIASTGSKKIFFIPQISYIKKSFVVFATCEIPLYQYVNGTQVGSQIQITSGFNYRFMVKSPEIKTDDYDIQVN
;
A
#
# COMPACT_ATOMS: atom_id res chain seq x y z
N MET A 1 64.82 -18.04 -10.67
CA MET A 1 63.46 -17.83 -11.16
C MET A 1 62.51 -17.89 -10.00
N ARG A 2 62.04 -16.75 -9.57
CA ARG A 2 61.06 -16.66 -8.45
C ARG A 2 60.03 -15.61 -8.86
N HIS A 3 58.87 -16.06 -9.28
CA HIS A 3 57.73 -15.21 -9.62
C HIS A 3 57.11 -14.72 -8.32
N ILE A 4 57.20 -13.42 -8.05
CA ILE A 4 56.44 -12.73 -6.99
C ILE A 4 55.15 -12.27 -7.61
N THR A 5 54.08 -12.98 -7.30
CA THR A 5 52.70 -12.58 -7.63
C THR A 5 52.23 -11.51 -6.66
N SER A 6 52.19 -10.29 -7.13
CA SER A 6 51.69 -9.14 -6.38
C SER A 6 50.17 -9.22 -6.28
N PHE A 7 49.66 -9.56 -5.11
CA PHE A 7 48.22 -9.59 -4.80
C PHE A 7 47.80 -8.16 -4.41
N VAL A 8 47.23 -7.44 -5.37
CA VAL A 8 46.64 -6.10 -5.12
C VAL A 8 45.34 -6.27 -4.33
N PHE A 9 45.45 -5.97 -3.04
CA PHE A 9 44.27 -5.95 -2.14
C PHE A 9 43.52 -4.64 -2.37
N PHE A 10 42.44 -4.70 -3.14
CA PHE A 10 41.50 -3.59 -3.28
C PHE A 10 40.75 -3.42 -1.96
N ILE A 11 41.19 -2.48 -1.14
CA ILE A 11 40.46 -2.01 0.03
C ILE A 11 39.27 -1.20 -0.49
N PHE A 12 38.10 -1.83 -0.54
CA PHE A 12 36.82 -1.13 -0.65
C PHE A 12 36.63 -0.32 0.63
N ILE A 13 36.91 0.96 0.60
CA ILE A 13 36.44 1.91 1.60
C ILE A 13 34.93 1.99 1.46
N ALA A 14 34.23 1.18 2.24
CA ALA A 14 32.78 1.28 2.39
C ALA A 14 32.51 2.60 3.13
N THR A 15 32.24 3.66 2.38
CA THR A 15 31.61 4.85 2.93
C THR A 15 30.31 4.40 3.57
N ASN A 16 30.22 4.59 4.89
CA ASN A 16 29.01 4.33 5.67
C ASN A 16 27.91 5.30 5.25
N SER A 17 27.27 5.05 4.12
CA SER A 17 25.96 5.61 3.85
C SER A 17 25.03 4.90 4.82
N SER A 18 24.67 5.58 5.90
CA SER A 18 23.64 5.15 6.83
C SER A 18 22.36 4.98 6.01
N ALA A 19 22.12 3.75 5.53
CA ALA A 19 20.85 3.37 4.95
C ALA A 19 19.83 3.53 6.07
N GLN A 20 19.17 4.67 6.12
CA GLN A 20 18.05 4.91 7.04
C GLN A 20 16.97 3.91 6.66
N GLY A 21 16.89 2.83 7.42
CA GLY A 21 15.83 1.85 7.31
C GLY A 21 14.49 2.52 7.61
N CYS A 22 13.90 3.13 6.59
CA CYS A 22 12.50 3.53 6.67
C CYS A 22 11.69 2.25 6.75
N CYS A 23 11.11 1.99 7.91
CA CYS A 23 10.14 0.93 8.07
C CYS A 23 9.02 1.19 7.07
N SER A 24 8.86 0.29 6.13
CA SER A 24 7.78 0.31 5.15
C SER A 24 6.45 0.27 5.86
N GLY A 25 5.57 1.14 5.49
CA GLY A 25 4.29 1.35 6.12
C GLY A 25 3.36 0.15 6.07
N GLY A 26 2.40 0.23 6.92
CA GLY A 26 1.45 -0.81 7.20
C GLY A 26 0.66 -1.34 6.01
N ALA A 27 0.19 -2.52 6.21
CA ALA A 27 -0.78 -3.20 5.37
C ALA A 27 -2.09 -2.42 5.27
N GLY A 28 -2.87 -2.67 4.25
CA GLY A 28 -4.22 -2.12 4.09
C GLY A 28 -4.31 -0.73 3.47
N SER A 29 -3.19 -0.08 3.16
CA SER A 29 -3.22 1.12 2.33
C SER A 29 -3.26 0.74 0.85
N PRO A 30 -4.03 1.46 0.00
CA PRO A 30 -3.96 1.33 -1.46
C PRO A 30 -2.55 1.57 -2.03
N ILE A 31 -1.65 2.11 -1.22
CA ILE A 31 -0.21 2.27 -1.50
C ILE A 31 0.56 1.33 -0.55
N ALA A 32 0.24 0.05 -0.55
CA ALA A 32 0.88 -0.93 0.31
C ALA A 32 2.42 -0.87 0.20
N GLY A 33 3.08 -1.01 1.34
CA GLY A 33 4.55 -0.98 1.43
C GLY A 33 5.21 0.38 1.28
N GLY A 34 4.47 1.45 0.99
CA GLY A 34 5.03 2.77 0.73
C GLY A 34 4.37 3.94 1.40
N ALA A 35 3.26 3.72 2.08
CA ALA A 35 2.52 4.77 2.74
C ALA A 35 3.28 5.46 3.89
N ALA A 36 4.40 4.90 4.30
CA ALA A 36 5.26 5.45 5.35
C ALA A 36 6.60 5.93 4.81
N THR A 37 6.68 6.39 3.59
CA THR A 37 7.94 6.92 3.07
C THR A 37 7.78 8.36 2.62
N GLY A 38 8.69 9.21 3.09
CA GLY A 38 8.90 10.54 2.57
C GLY A 38 9.55 10.53 1.18
N VAL A 39 10.45 11.45 0.92
CA VAL A 39 11.19 11.52 -0.36
C VAL A 39 12.51 10.76 -0.29
N LEU A 40 12.94 10.23 -1.43
CA LEU A 40 14.25 9.63 -1.63
C LEU A 40 15.32 10.71 -1.88
N GLN A 41 16.58 10.34 -1.72
CA GLN A 41 17.71 11.19 -2.13
C GLN A 41 17.73 11.35 -3.66
N LYS A 42 18.31 12.44 -4.16
CA LYS A 42 18.51 12.61 -5.61
C LYS A 42 19.28 11.41 -6.19
N ASN A 43 18.82 10.91 -7.33
CA ASN A 43 19.34 9.73 -8.03
C ASN A 43 19.24 8.41 -7.24
N GLN A 44 18.52 8.37 -6.15
CA GLN A 44 18.23 7.15 -5.41
C GLN A 44 16.99 6.49 -5.98
N MET A 45 17.03 5.18 -6.12
CA MET A 45 15.93 4.34 -6.56
C MET A 45 15.56 3.33 -5.49
N GLN A 46 14.28 3.07 -5.32
CA GLN A 46 13.79 2.00 -4.48
C GLN A 46 12.81 1.15 -5.29
N VAL A 47 13.01 -0.16 -5.26
CA VAL A 47 12.08 -1.14 -5.80
C VAL A 47 11.48 -1.91 -4.62
N SER A 48 10.18 -2.09 -4.64
CA SER A 48 9.43 -2.78 -3.59
C SER A 48 8.49 -3.81 -4.19
N ALA A 49 8.35 -4.95 -3.53
CA ALA A 49 7.29 -5.91 -3.82
C ALA A 49 6.68 -6.39 -2.50
N ASN A 50 5.34 -6.45 -2.47
CA ASN A 50 4.58 -6.85 -1.30
C ASN A 50 3.54 -7.89 -1.71
N TYR A 51 3.50 -8.99 -1.00
CA TYR A 51 2.44 -10.00 -1.12
C TYR A 51 1.48 -9.83 0.04
N GLN A 52 0.19 -9.81 -0.26
CA GLN A 52 -0.89 -9.61 0.69
C GLN A 52 -1.88 -10.77 0.61
N TYR A 53 -2.21 -11.32 1.76
CA TYR A 53 -3.26 -12.30 1.94
C TYR A 53 -4.36 -11.74 2.83
N ILE A 54 -5.61 -11.80 2.35
CA ILE A 54 -6.80 -11.36 3.07
C ILE A 54 -7.76 -12.54 3.16
N PHE A 55 -8.33 -12.72 4.35
CA PHE A 55 -9.41 -13.68 4.58
C PHE A 55 -10.46 -13.05 5.50
N SER A 56 -11.73 -13.20 5.15
CA SER A 56 -12.86 -12.70 5.94
C SER A 56 -14.07 -13.61 5.80
N ASN A 57 -14.64 -14.04 6.94
CA ASN A 57 -15.82 -14.88 7.02
C ASN A 57 -16.80 -14.42 8.12
N LYS A 58 -16.59 -13.23 8.71
CA LYS A 58 -17.48 -12.64 9.71
C LYS A 58 -18.24 -11.48 9.12
N PHE A 59 -19.50 -11.40 9.47
CA PHE A 59 -20.40 -10.35 9.03
C PHE A 59 -20.81 -9.49 10.20
N TYR A 60 -21.02 -8.22 9.90
CA TYR A 60 -21.43 -7.20 10.86
C TYR A 60 -22.62 -6.44 10.32
N THR A 61 -23.56 -6.15 11.24
CA THR A 61 -24.53 -5.08 11.04
C THR A 61 -24.17 -4.00 12.03
N GLU A 62 -23.79 -2.82 11.52
CA GLU A 62 -23.15 -1.77 12.29
C GLU A 62 -21.85 -2.28 12.96
N ASN A 63 -21.83 -2.39 14.29
CA ASN A 63 -20.70 -2.90 15.06
C ASN A 63 -20.96 -4.27 15.73
N ARG A 64 -22.02 -4.97 15.35
CA ARG A 64 -22.46 -6.26 15.94
C ARG A 64 -22.29 -7.37 14.94
N ASP A 65 -21.82 -8.51 15.41
CA ASP A 65 -21.78 -9.75 14.62
C ASP A 65 -23.20 -10.12 14.16
N THR A 66 -23.32 -10.58 12.93
CA THR A 66 -24.59 -11.02 12.34
C THR A 66 -24.40 -12.31 11.53
N ASN A 67 -25.50 -12.87 11.03
CA ASN A 67 -25.47 -14.08 10.23
C ASN A 67 -24.67 -13.85 8.93
N ALA A 68 -23.97 -14.89 8.51
CA ALA A 68 -23.21 -14.87 7.27
C ALA A 68 -24.15 -14.79 6.06
N LEU A 69 -23.79 -13.94 5.09
CA LEU A 69 -24.42 -13.85 3.78
C LEU A 69 -23.75 -14.76 2.73
N PHE A 70 -22.48 -15.13 2.98
CA PHE A 70 -21.69 -16.07 2.22
C PHE A 70 -20.63 -16.70 3.13
N ASP A 71 -19.99 -17.79 2.75
CA ASP A 71 -19.05 -18.52 3.63
C ASP A 71 -17.76 -17.73 3.89
N ASN A 72 -17.11 -17.24 2.85
CA ASN A 72 -15.92 -16.41 3.03
C ASN A 72 -15.57 -15.58 1.79
N LEU A 73 -14.77 -14.55 2.05
CA LEU A 73 -14.06 -13.74 1.05
C LEU A 73 -12.56 -13.92 1.25
N ASN A 74 -11.84 -14.26 0.21
CA ASN A 74 -10.38 -14.35 0.26
C ASN A 74 -9.72 -13.67 -0.93
N SER A 75 -8.48 -13.19 -0.73
CA SER A 75 -7.73 -12.53 -1.77
C SER A 75 -6.23 -12.72 -1.60
N ASN A 76 -5.56 -13.01 -2.72
CA ASN A 76 -4.11 -13.09 -2.84
C ASN A 76 -3.65 -12.02 -3.83
N TYR A 77 -2.87 -11.07 -3.37
CA TYR A 77 -2.49 -9.89 -4.13
C TYR A 77 -0.98 -9.63 -4.03
N ILE A 78 -0.36 -9.31 -5.14
CA ILE A 78 1.01 -8.81 -5.16
C ILE A 78 1.02 -7.37 -5.67
N PHE A 79 1.83 -6.53 -5.02
CA PHE A 79 1.93 -5.12 -5.34
C PHE A 79 3.38 -4.74 -5.54
N TYR A 80 3.70 -4.18 -6.70
CA TYR A 80 5.01 -3.68 -7.07
C TYR A 80 5.01 -2.16 -7.07
N ARG A 81 6.10 -1.58 -6.58
CA ARG A 81 6.33 -0.15 -6.63
C ARG A 81 7.77 0.18 -6.91
N MET A 82 7.98 1.18 -7.73
CA MET A 82 9.26 1.78 -8.06
C MET A 82 9.21 3.26 -7.69
N ASP A 83 10.16 3.70 -6.88
CA ASP A 83 10.33 5.08 -6.45
C ASP A 83 11.65 5.61 -6.98
N TYR A 84 11.68 6.83 -7.53
CA TYR A 84 12.88 7.50 -7.99
C TYR A 84 12.99 8.92 -7.44
N GLY A 85 14.10 9.21 -6.76
CA GLY A 85 14.45 10.53 -6.26
C GLY A 85 14.95 11.42 -7.38
N VAL A 86 14.08 12.23 -7.96
CA VAL A 86 14.41 13.14 -9.08
C VAL A 86 15.27 14.31 -8.60
N THR A 87 14.91 14.87 -7.44
CA THR A 87 15.66 15.92 -6.77
C THR A 87 15.82 15.57 -5.28
N LYS A 88 16.52 16.41 -4.51
CA LYS A 88 16.61 16.26 -3.05
C LYS A 88 15.25 16.41 -2.32
N LYS A 89 14.26 17.00 -3.01
CA LYS A 89 12.92 17.30 -2.45
C LYS A 89 11.77 16.60 -3.19
N PHE A 90 12.05 15.96 -4.33
CA PHE A 90 11.00 15.39 -5.16
C PHE A 90 11.27 13.95 -5.52
N THR A 91 10.31 13.08 -5.22
CA THR A 91 10.30 11.67 -5.59
C THR A 91 9.08 11.36 -6.44
N PHE A 92 9.31 10.68 -7.54
CA PHE A 92 8.25 10.13 -8.38
C PHE A 92 8.14 8.64 -8.17
N SER A 93 6.91 8.13 -8.06
CA SER A 93 6.63 6.71 -7.88
C SER A 93 5.64 6.22 -8.91
N ILE A 94 5.86 4.99 -9.35
CA ILE A 94 4.90 4.22 -10.14
C ILE A 94 4.66 2.89 -9.42
N ALA A 95 3.39 2.48 -9.38
CA ALA A 95 3.04 1.23 -8.72
C ALA A 95 1.88 0.54 -9.45
N ALA A 96 1.87 -0.79 -9.41
CA ALA A 96 0.78 -1.62 -9.92
C ALA A 96 0.72 -2.92 -9.13
N GLY A 97 -0.41 -3.58 -9.17
CA GLY A 97 -0.57 -4.86 -8.51
C GLY A 97 -1.30 -5.88 -9.36
N TYR A 98 -1.28 -7.12 -8.92
CA TYR A 98 -1.93 -8.24 -9.58
C TYR A 98 -2.63 -9.13 -8.54
N PHE A 99 -3.90 -9.39 -8.74
CA PHE A 99 -4.67 -10.37 -7.99
C PHE A 99 -4.47 -11.75 -8.60
N PHE A 100 -3.84 -12.65 -7.86
CA PHE A 100 -3.78 -14.08 -8.24
C PHE A 100 -5.13 -14.74 -8.07
N ASN A 101 -5.85 -14.31 -7.04
CA ASN A 101 -7.18 -14.76 -6.71
C ASN A 101 -7.90 -13.71 -5.88
N LYS A 102 -9.17 -13.51 -6.18
CA LYS A 102 -10.11 -12.72 -5.38
C LYS A 102 -11.45 -13.45 -5.46
N SER A 103 -11.81 -14.16 -4.39
CA SER A 103 -12.91 -15.12 -4.40
C SER A 103 -13.91 -14.83 -3.31
N LEU A 104 -15.16 -15.03 -3.64
CA LEU A 104 -16.30 -15.11 -2.74
C LEU A 104 -16.86 -16.53 -2.84
N ILE A 105 -16.96 -17.24 -1.71
CA ILE A 105 -17.55 -18.57 -1.62
C ILE A 105 -18.92 -18.42 -1.01
N GLU A 106 -19.97 -18.80 -1.76
CA GLU A 106 -21.34 -18.72 -1.33
C GLU A 106 -21.65 -19.67 -0.19
N LEU A 107 -22.80 -19.45 0.47
CA LEU A 107 -23.24 -20.25 1.62
C LEU A 107 -23.28 -21.74 1.29
N ASN A 108 -22.74 -22.56 2.22
CA ASN A 108 -22.63 -24.01 2.08
C ASN A 108 -21.80 -24.46 0.87
N GLN A 109 -20.90 -23.60 0.40
CA GLN A 109 -20.03 -23.85 -0.76
C GLN A 109 -20.82 -24.22 -2.03
N THR A 110 -21.99 -23.62 -2.20
CA THR A 110 -22.88 -23.90 -3.34
C THR A 110 -22.27 -23.42 -4.64
N ASP A 111 -21.53 -22.29 -4.60
CA ASP A 111 -20.81 -21.76 -5.75
C ASP A 111 -19.57 -20.95 -5.30
N THR A 112 -18.67 -20.67 -6.23
CA THR A 112 -17.47 -19.84 -6.02
C THR A 112 -17.34 -18.82 -7.13
N ILE A 113 -17.60 -17.56 -6.79
CA ILE A 113 -17.36 -16.42 -7.66
C ILE A 113 -15.92 -15.97 -7.48
N HIS A 114 -15.13 -15.93 -8.55
CA HIS A 114 -13.73 -15.53 -8.46
C HIS A 114 -13.30 -14.68 -9.64
N SER A 115 -12.31 -13.85 -9.41
CA SER A 115 -11.59 -13.13 -10.46
C SER A 115 -10.08 -13.11 -10.20
N LYS A 116 -9.33 -12.80 -11.24
CA LYS A 116 -7.89 -12.57 -11.22
C LYS A 116 -7.54 -11.48 -12.23
N GLY A 117 -6.43 -10.80 -12.05
CA GLY A 117 -6.01 -9.80 -13.04
C GLY A 117 -5.23 -8.65 -12.44
N MET A 118 -4.92 -7.70 -13.31
CA MET A 118 -4.25 -6.47 -12.91
C MET A 118 -5.15 -5.66 -11.97
N GLY A 119 -4.55 -5.05 -10.97
CA GLY A 119 -5.17 -4.01 -10.18
C GLY A 119 -5.03 -2.64 -10.85
N ASP A 120 -4.96 -1.62 -10.02
CA ASP A 120 -4.80 -0.25 -10.49
C ASP A 120 -3.33 0.10 -10.75
N LEU A 121 -3.09 0.96 -11.74
CA LEU A 121 -1.82 1.66 -11.94
C LEU A 121 -1.85 2.96 -11.16
N ILE A 122 -0.79 3.22 -10.39
CA ILE A 122 -0.70 4.40 -9.53
C ILE A 122 0.52 5.21 -9.90
N PHE A 123 0.31 6.49 -10.21
CA PHE A 123 1.37 7.49 -10.31
C PHE A 123 1.34 8.35 -9.07
N PHE A 124 2.50 8.49 -8.40
CA PHE A 124 2.52 9.08 -7.07
C PHE A 124 3.74 9.98 -6.84
N PRO A 125 3.71 11.24 -7.35
CA PRO A 125 4.67 12.27 -7.02
C PRO A 125 4.55 12.70 -5.55
N ARG A 126 5.70 12.91 -4.89
CA ARG A 126 5.81 13.39 -3.51
C ARG A 126 6.83 14.51 -3.43
N TYR A 127 6.54 15.52 -2.64
CA TYR A 127 7.38 16.69 -2.44
C TYR A 127 7.63 16.94 -0.96
N ASP A 128 8.90 17.08 -0.59
CA ASP A 128 9.35 17.38 0.76
C ASP A 128 9.30 18.88 1.03
N LEU A 129 8.34 19.31 1.84
CA LEU A 129 8.16 20.70 2.24
C LEU A 129 9.15 21.10 3.32
N TYR A 130 9.47 20.19 4.22
CA TYR A 130 10.35 20.45 5.35
C TYR A 130 11.16 19.21 5.69
N ASN A 131 12.50 19.36 5.74
CA ASN A 131 13.40 18.30 6.16
C ASN A 131 14.64 18.92 6.81
N LYS A 132 14.66 18.87 8.13
CA LYS A 132 15.79 19.43 8.90
C LYS A 132 16.18 18.47 10.03
N THR A 133 17.47 18.42 10.30
CA THR A 133 18.05 17.76 11.47
C THR A 133 18.59 18.82 12.42
N LYS A 134 18.08 18.83 13.65
CA LYS A 134 18.56 19.71 14.74
C LYS A 134 18.64 18.88 16.02
N ASN A 135 19.75 19.01 16.77
CA ASN A 135 19.95 18.33 18.05
C ASN A 135 19.68 16.81 18.00
N ASN A 136 20.19 16.13 16.95
CA ASN A 136 19.98 14.69 16.72
C ASN A 136 18.50 14.28 16.54
N ILE A 137 17.65 15.23 16.18
CA ILE A 137 16.25 14.98 15.81
C ILE A 137 16.07 15.41 14.36
N ARG A 138 15.76 14.44 13.49
CA ARG A 138 15.35 14.71 12.11
C ARG A 138 13.83 14.86 12.07
N THR A 139 13.36 15.93 11.46
CA THR A 139 11.94 16.17 11.21
C THR A 139 11.72 16.33 9.72
N GLU A 140 10.72 15.65 9.18
CA GLU A 140 10.36 15.69 7.76
C GLU A 140 8.84 15.85 7.62
N PHE A 141 8.42 16.67 6.65
CA PHE A 141 7.03 16.81 6.26
C PHE A 141 6.92 16.79 4.73
N THR A 142 6.23 15.78 4.21
CA THR A 142 6.10 15.50 2.79
C THR A 142 4.62 15.51 2.39
N LEU A 143 4.31 16.14 1.26
CA LEU A 143 3.01 16.03 0.60
C LEU A 143 3.14 15.20 -0.67
N GLY A 144 2.05 14.52 -1.03
CA GLY A 144 1.92 13.76 -2.26
C GLY A 144 0.57 13.97 -2.92
N LEU A 145 0.58 13.97 -4.24
CA LEU A 145 -0.62 13.97 -5.08
C LEU A 145 -0.48 12.77 -6.00
N GLY A 146 -1.51 11.93 -6.10
CA GLY A 146 -1.47 10.73 -6.91
C GLY A 146 -2.63 10.63 -7.87
N LEU A 147 -2.43 9.87 -8.94
CA LEU A 147 -3.45 9.46 -9.88
C LEU A 147 -3.48 7.93 -9.90
N LYS A 148 -4.67 7.37 -9.74
CA LYS A 148 -4.93 5.93 -9.82
C LYS A 148 -5.77 5.66 -11.05
N ILE A 149 -5.32 4.76 -11.92
CA ILE A 149 -5.94 4.40 -13.19
C ILE A 149 -6.23 2.91 -13.16
N PRO A 150 -7.47 2.45 -13.44
CA PRO A 150 -7.81 1.03 -13.48
C PRO A 150 -7.14 0.36 -14.70
N LEU A 151 -6.33 -0.69 -14.46
CA LEU A 151 -5.81 -1.53 -15.54
C LEU A 151 -6.57 -2.85 -15.64
N GLY A 152 -7.13 -3.32 -14.55
CA GLY A 152 -7.91 -4.56 -14.51
C GLY A 152 -9.38 -4.33 -14.80
N SER A 153 -10.08 -5.45 -14.94
CA SER A 153 -11.54 -5.46 -15.13
C SER A 153 -12.29 -4.97 -13.88
N HIS A 154 -13.49 -4.50 -14.10
CA HIS A 154 -14.45 -4.08 -13.07
C HIS A 154 -15.88 -4.51 -13.44
N ASN A 155 -16.02 -5.25 -14.53
CA ASN A 155 -17.28 -5.73 -15.10
C ASN A 155 -17.22 -7.21 -15.48
N ASP A 156 -16.34 -7.98 -14.82
CA ASP A 156 -16.31 -9.43 -14.98
C ASP A 156 -17.67 -10.00 -14.58
N SER A 157 -18.15 -10.97 -15.34
CA SER A 157 -19.45 -11.61 -15.14
C SER A 157 -19.30 -13.07 -14.74
N THR A 158 -20.26 -13.57 -13.98
CA THR A 158 -20.39 -14.96 -13.56
C THR A 158 -21.64 -15.57 -14.16
N LEU A 159 -21.57 -16.84 -14.55
CA LEU A 159 -22.71 -17.62 -15.00
C LEU A 159 -23.68 -17.82 -13.82
N MET A 160 -24.90 -17.30 -13.96
CA MET A 160 -25.93 -17.41 -12.92
C MET A 160 -26.86 -18.61 -13.19
N LEU A 161 -27.14 -18.88 -14.46
CA LEU A 161 -28.06 -19.94 -14.84
C LEU A 161 -27.70 -20.45 -16.24
N SER A 162 -27.68 -21.77 -16.41
CA SER A 162 -27.64 -22.42 -17.71
C SER A 162 -28.95 -23.17 -17.91
N HIS A 163 -29.70 -22.79 -18.92
CA HIS A 163 -31.00 -23.43 -19.21
C HIS A 163 -31.10 -23.86 -20.67
N PRO A 164 -31.54 -25.10 -20.95
CA PRO A 164 -31.54 -25.65 -22.32
C PRO A 164 -32.33 -24.83 -23.35
N SER A 165 -33.38 -24.11 -22.90
CA SER A 165 -34.27 -23.38 -23.82
C SER A 165 -33.99 -21.91 -23.95
N ILE A 166 -33.30 -21.28 -22.98
CA ILE A 166 -33.00 -19.83 -22.98
C ILE A 166 -31.53 -19.53 -23.01
N GLY A 167 -30.68 -20.58 -22.94
CA GLY A 167 -29.23 -20.43 -22.93
C GLY A 167 -28.63 -20.02 -21.57
N ASP A 168 -27.41 -19.53 -21.60
CA ASP A 168 -26.64 -19.13 -20.44
C ASP A 168 -26.94 -17.67 -20.07
N ILE A 169 -27.28 -17.43 -18.81
CA ILE A 169 -27.54 -16.11 -18.25
C ILE A 169 -26.34 -15.73 -17.35
N TYR A 170 -25.75 -14.57 -17.64
CA TYR A 170 -24.62 -14.02 -16.90
C TYR A 170 -25.03 -12.77 -16.13
N ALA A 171 -24.54 -12.59 -14.93
CA ALA A 171 -24.63 -11.34 -14.18
C ALA A 171 -23.24 -10.79 -13.87
N ILE A 172 -23.13 -9.47 -13.71
CA ILE A 172 -21.88 -8.84 -13.29
C ILE A 172 -21.55 -9.31 -11.87
N SER A 173 -20.33 -9.80 -11.69
CA SER A 173 -19.85 -10.29 -10.40
C SER A 173 -19.81 -9.16 -9.36
N PRO A 174 -20.05 -9.47 -8.07
CA PRO A 174 -20.02 -8.45 -7.02
C PRO A 174 -18.74 -7.61 -7.01
N PRO A 175 -18.81 -6.31 -6.67
CA PRO A 175 -17.63 -5.42 -6.62
C PRO A 175 -16.51 -5.94 -5.71
N THR A 176 -16.85 -6.73 -4.69
CA THR A 176 -15.91 -7.34 -3.76
C THR A 176 -14.92 -8.30 -4.42
N VAL A 177 -15.28 -8.90 -5.56
CA VAL A 177 -14.39 -9.81 -6.32
C VAL A 177 -13.76 -9.15 -7.55
N GLN A 178 -14.21 -7.98 -7.99
CA GLN A 178 -13.63 -7.29 -9.14
C GLN A 178 -12.18 -6.86 -8.87
N PRO A 179 -11.23 -7.00 -9.83
CA PRO A 179 -9.85 -6.57 -9.66
C PRO A 179 -9.67 -5.07 -9.43
N THR A 180 -10.52 -4.22 -10.04
CA THR A 180 -10.48 -2.76 -9.89
C THR A 180 -11.88 -2.20 -9.65
N ASN A 181 -11.95 -0.92 -9.31
CA ASN A 181 -13.23 -0.19 -9.24
C ASN A 181 -13.66 0.35 -10.61
N GLY A 182 -12.79 0.29 -11.64
CA GLY A 182 -13.05 0.85 -12.96
C GLY A 182 -13.00 2.37 -13.05
N SER A 183 -12.66 3.08 -11.99
CA SER A 183 -12.63 4.55 -11.96
C SER A 183 -11.23 5.13 -11.92
N ASN A 184 -11.07 6.32 -12.50
CA ASN A 184 -9.88 7.15 -12.28
C ASN A 184 -10.03 7.91 -10.98
N ASP A 185 -9.06 7.78 -10.08
CA ASP A 185 -9.13 8.32 -8.72
C ASP A 185 -7.97 9.28 -8.45
N LEU A 186 -8.24 10.35 -7.69
CA LEU A 186 -7.24 11.29 -7.21
C LEU A 186 -6.87 10.98 -5.76
N MET A 187 -5.56 10.99 -5.48
CA MET A 187 -5.01 10.65 -4.17
C MET A 187 -4.28 11.85 -3.59
N PHE A 188 -4.60 12.20 -2.34
CA PHE A 188 -3.94 13.23 -1.55
C PHE A 188 -3.26 12.57 -0.36
N TYR A 189 -1.99 12.89 -0.15
CA TYR A 189 -1.17 12.24 0.86
C TYR A 189 -0.38 13.27 1.66
N SER A 190 -0.26 13.03 2.95
CA SER A 190 0.70 13.71 3.80
C SER A 190 1.49 12.72 4.65
N PHE A 191 2.73 13.05 4.91
CA PHE A 191 3.63 12.26 5.73
C PHE A 191 4.41 13.16 6.65
N PHE A 192 4.36 12.87 7.94
CA PHE A 192 5.16 13.53 8.97
C PHE A 192 6.05 12.49 9.63
N PHE A 193 7.33 12.84 9.81
CA PHE A 193 8.33 11.94 10.38
C PHE A 193 9.21 12.66 11.37
N ARG A 194 9.46 12.01 12.50
CA ARG A 194 10.38 12.48 13.52
C ARG A 194 11.25 11.34 14.02
N ASP A 195 12.56 11.43 13.78
CA ASP A 195 13.55 10.43 14.16
C ASP A 195 14.43 10.94 15.28
N TYR A 196 14.39 10.25 16.41
CA TYR A 196 15.24 10.47 17.57
C TYR A 196 16.47 9.57 17.43
N THR A 197 17.50 10.07 16.74
CA THR A 197 18.66 9.29 16.29
C THR A 197 19.42 8.62 17.44
N ILE A 198 19.56 9.29 18.59
CA ILE A 198 20.22 8.74 19.78
C ILE A 198 19.46 7.54 20.34
N ASN A 199 18.16 7.68 20.52
CA ASN A 199 17.31 6.65 21.11
C ASN A 199 16.89 5.57 20.10
N LYS A 200 17.18 5.78 18.80
CA LYS A 200 16.74 4.91 17.69
C LYS A 200 15.23 4.70 17.66
N ILE A 201 14.47 5.71 18.10
CA ILE A 201 13.01 5.73 18.10
C ILE A 201 12.55 6.64 16.97
N ARG A 202 11.62 6.14 16.18
CA ARG A 202 10.99 6.86 15.08
C ARG A 202 9.51 6.98 15.33
N LEU A 203 9.02 8.20 15.27
CA LEU A 203 7.61 8.52 15.30
C LEU A 203 7.25 9.03 13.91
N PHE A 204 6.20 8.50 13.33
CA PHE A 204 5.71 9.03 12.07
C PHE A 204 4.20 8.87 11.95
N SER A 205 3.62 9.70 11.10
CA SER A 205 2.21 9.62 10.75
C SER A 205 2.04 9.79 9.26
N ASN A 206 1.01 9.20 8.72
CA ASN A 206 0.55 9.46 7.37
C ASN A 206 -0.95 9.72 7.35
N ALA A 207 -1.39 10.50 6.39
CA ALA A 207 -2.79 10.59 6.04
C ALA A 207 -2.94 10.43 4.53
N LEU A 208 -3.95 9.70 4.12
CA LEU A 208 -4.30 9.44 2.74
C LEU A 208 -5.78 9.71 2.53
N TYR A 209 -6.12 10.47 1.49
CA TYR A 209 -7.48 10.64 1.01
C TYR A 209 -7.53 10.30 -0.47
N ILE A 210 -8.48 9.47 -0.87
CA ILE A 210 -8.71 9.08 -2.26
C ILE A 210 -10.11 9.53 -2.65
N LYS A 211 -10.18 10.50 -3.55
CA LYS A 211 -11.41 10.91 -4.21
C LYS A 211 -11.63 10.02 -5.41
N ARG A 212 -12.67 9.20 -5.35
CA ARG A 212 -12.99 8.25 -6.41
C ARG A 212 -13.85 8.88 -7.50
N GLY A 213 -13.64 8.43 -8.74
CA GLY A 213 -14.44 8.78 -9.90
C GLY A 213 -15.63 7.85 -10.11
N TYR A 214 -16.41 8.09 -11.15
CA TYR A 214 -17.39 7.14 -11.66
C TYR A 214 -16.72 6.18 -12.65
N ASN A 215 -17.11 4.92 -12.61
CA ASN A 215 -16.73 3.92 -13.61
C ASN A 215 -17.69 3.92 -14.82
N SER A 216 -17.46 3.02 -15.76
CA SER A 216 -18.30 2.89 -16.98
C SER A 216 -19.69 2.33 -16.70
N LEU A 217 -19.90 1.64 -15.57
CA LEU A 217 -21.19 1.12 -15.11
C LEU A 217 -22.03 2.21 -14.43
N GLY A 218 -21.52 3.42 -14.27
CA GLY A 218 -22.21 4.49 -13.57
C GLY A 218 -22.10 4.42 -12.05
N GLU A 219 -21.26 3.53 -11.53
CA GLU A 219 -20.97 3.40 -10.11
C GLU A 219 -19.83 4.35 -9.68
N LYS A 220 -19.99 4.97 -8.53
CA LYS A 220 -18.90 5.66 -7.84
C LYS A 220 -18.72 5.02 -6.46
N PHE A 221 -17.65 4.28 -6.29
CA PHE A 221 -17.29 3.75 -4.99
C PHE A 221 -17.07 4.88 -3.98
N GLY A 222 -17.35 4.63 -2.71
CA GLY A 222 -17.18 5.62 -1.67
C GLY A 222 -15.74 6.12 -1.58
N ASP A 223 -15.57 7.42 -1.37
CA ASP A 223 -14.25 8.01 -1.15
C ASP A 223 -13.57 7.33 0.04
N TYR A 224 -12.24 7.27 0.05
CA TYR A 224 -11.45 6.60 1.07
C TYR A 224 -10.60 7.60 1.83
N ALA A 225 -10.58 7.49 3.15
CA ALA A 225 -9.65 8.24 3.99
C ALA A 225 -8.98 7.32 5.01
N SER A 226 -7.72 7.54 5.29
CA SER A 226 -7.02 6.88 6.39
C SER A 226 -5.99 7.77 7.04
N ILE A 227 -5.78 7.55 8.33
CA ILE A 227 -4.71 8.16 9.11
C ILE A 227 -3.99 7.05 9.87
N GLY A 228 -2.66 7.05 9.81
CA GLY A 228 -1.79 6.12 10.51
C GLY A 228 -0.86 6.84 11.47
N LEU A 229 -0.75 6.33 12.71
CA LEU A 229 0.22 6.78 13.71
C LEU A 229 1.16 5.61 14.01
N PHE A 230 2.47 5.86 13.92
CA PHE A 230 3.47 4.81 13.98
C PHE A 230 4.54 5.10 15.01
N VAL A 231 4.96 4.07 15.72
CA VAL A 231 6.13 4.07 16.59
C VAL A 231 7.04 2.93 16.17
N GLY A 232 8.27 3.24 15.81
CA GLY A 232 9.26 2.26 15.38
C GLY A 232 10.56 2.33 16.17
N LYS A 233 11.17 1.17 16.40
CA LYS A 233 12.51 1.06 17.01
C LYS A 233 13.35 0.02 16.28
N THR A 234 14.65 0.31 16.12
CA THR A 234 15.61 -0.63 15.53
C THR A 234 16.49 -1.23 16.62
N PHE A 235 16.56 -2.57 16.65
CA PHE A 235 17.36 -3.34 17.59
C PHE A 235 18.55 -3.99 16.85
N ILE A 236 19.69 -4.12 17.54
CA ILE A 236 20.87 -4.84 17.03
C ILE A 236 21.26 -4.42 15.60
N ARG A 237 20.97 -3.17 15.21
CA ARG A 237 21.23 -2.57 13.88
C ARG A 237 20.57 -3.29 12.67
N LYS A 238 19.83 -4.37 12.88
CA LYS A 238 19.26 -5.22 11.81
C LYS A 238 17.77 -5.45 11.93
N TRP A 239 17.25 -5.58 13.15
CA TRP A 239 15.86 -5.87 13.40
C TRP A 239 15.10 -4.58 13.73
N GLY A 240 14.03 -4.34 13.01
CA GLY A 240 13.09 -3.24 13.28
C GLY A 240 11.75 -3.80 13.75
N VAL A 241 11.21 -3.18 14.78
CA VAL A 241 9.83 -3.38 15.21
C VAL A 241 9.12 -2.05 15.05
N THR A 242 7.95 -2.07 14.43
CA THR A 242 7.08 -0.91 14.28
C THR A 242 5.67 -1.32 14.66
N THR A 243 4.99 -0.47 15.39
CA THR A 243 3.56 -0.61 15.65
C THR A 243 2.82 0.57 15.05
N GLN A 244 1.66 0.29 14.48
CA GLN A 244 0.79 1.31 13.89
C GLN A 244 -0.61 1.18 14.45
N ILE A 245 -1.24 2.31 14.74
CA ILE A 245 -2.69 2.44 14.86
C ILE A 245 -3.17 3.15 13.59
N LYS A 246 -4.10 2.53 12.86
CA LYS A 246 -4.69 3.07 11.63
C LYS A 246 -6.18 3.29 11.82
N GLY A 247 -6.65 4.51 11.61
CA GLY A 247 -8.06 4.81 11.39
C GLY A 247 -8.36 4.80 9.90
N GLU A 248 -9.50 4.25 9.52
CA GLU A 248 -9.96 4.13 8.13
C GLU A 248 -11.43 4.53 8.03
N TRP A 249 -11.76 5.30 7.02
CA TRP A 249 -13.10 5.66 6.64
C TRP A 249 -13.30 5.38 5.15
N ILE A 250 -14.41 4.74 4.81
CA ILE A 250 -14.87 4.49 3.45
C ILE A 250 -16.29 5.05 3.35
N GLY A 251 -16.53 5.93 2.38
CA GLY A 251 -17.85 6.47 2.10
C GLY A 251 -18.77 5.45 1.43
N GLU A 252 -20.02 5.81 1.28
CA GLU A 252 -21.02 5.01 0.56
C GLU A 252 -20.79 5.04 -0.95
N ILE A 253 -21.20 3.97 -1.62
CA ILE A 253 -21.27 3.91 -3.09
C ILE A 253 -22.36 4.89 -3.56
N LYS A 254 -22.16 5.50 -4.72
CA LYS A 254 -23.13 6.41 -5.35
C LYS A 254 -23.38 5.97 -6.78
N ALA A 255 -24.61 6.14 -7.24
CA ALA A 255 -25.01 5.93 -8.63
C ALA A 255 -24.97 7.24 -9.42
N LYS A 256 -24.73 7.15 -10.73
CA LYS A 256 -25.08 8.20 -11.67
C LYS A 256 -26.62 8.32 -11.76
N GLU A 257 -27.09 9.49 -12.15
CA GLU A 257 -28.49 9.72 -12.46
C GLU A 257 -29.00 8.71 -13.50
N GLY A 258 -30.13 8.08 -13.21
CA GLY A 258 -30.73 7.06 -14.08
C GLY A 258 -30.21 5.63 -13.90
N ILE A 259 -29.27 5.37 -12.99
CA ILE A 259 -28.76 4.03 -12.68
C ILE A 259 -29.35 3.57 -11.33
N ASP A 260 -30.00 2.42 -11.32
CA ASP A 260 -30.45 1.75 -10.11
C ASP A 260 -29.48 0.60 -9.75
N LEU A 261 -28.57 0.85 -8.79
CA LEU A 261 -27.55 -0.12 -8.41
C LEU A 261 -28.14 -1.41 -7.79
N VAL A 262 -29.32 -1.35 -7.21
CA VAL A 262 -30.00 -2.54 -6.67
C VAL A 262 -30.54 -3.38 -7.81
N ALA A 263 -31.28 -2.76 -8.74
CA ALA A 263 -31.89 -3.46 -9.85
C ALA A 263 -30.87 -3.96 -10.89
N ASP A 264 -29.87 -3.12 -11.20
CA ASP A 264 -28.89 -3.40 -12.26
C ASP A 264 -27.74 -4.30 -11.80
N TYR A 265 -27.30 -4.16 -10.53
CA TYR A 265 -26.06 -4.80 -10.05
C TYR A 265 -26.18 -5.48 -8.68
N ASN A 266 -27.38 -5.55 -8.11
CA ASN A 266 -27.64 -6.12 -6.78
C ASN A 266 -26.77 -5.48 -5.67
N ILE A 267 -26.55 -4.17 -5.74
CA ILE A 267 -25.77 -3.41 -4.76
C ILE A 267 -26.70 -2.58 -3.89
N ASP A 268 -26.87 -2.98 -2.63
CA ASP A 268 -27.56 -2.16 -1.63
C ASP A 268 -26.64 -1.03 -1.16
N ILE A 269 -26.93 0.19 -1.58
CA ILE A 269 -26.16 1.40 -1.23
C ILE A 269 -26.12 1.59 0.30
N ALA A 270 -27.22 1.33 1.00
CA ALA A 270 -27.30 1.48 2.45
C ALA A 270 -26.38 0.51 3.20
N SER A 271 -26.04 -0.61 2.56
CA SER A 271 -25.07 -1.59 3.08
C SER A 271 -23.66 -1.38 2.52
N THR A 272 -23.27 -0.11 2.25
CA THR A 272 -21.91 0.25 1.82
C THR A 272 -21.32 1.36 2.70
N GLY A 273 -20.00 1.42 2.75
CA GLY A 273 -19.27 2.36 3.61
C GLY A 273 -18.99 1.81 5.01
N SER A 274 -17.92 2.31 5.61
CA SER A 274 -17.47 1.82 6.93
C SER A 274 -16.50 2.76 7.62
N LYS A 275 -16.36 2.58 8.96
CA LYS A 275 -15.35 3.21 9.81
C LYS A 275 -14.65 2.12 10.61
N LYS A 276 -13.31 2.07 10.55
CA LYS A 276 -12.55 0.99 11.16
C LYS A 276 -11.30 1.54 11.85
N ILE A 277 -10.86 0.84 12.90
CA ILE A 277 -9.59 1.10 13.58
C ILE A 277 -8.83 -0.21 13.63
N PHE A 278 -7.55 -0.17 13.24
CA PHE A 278 -6.68 -1.33 13.19
C PHE A 278 -5.43 -1.12 14.04
N PHE A 279 -4.96 -2.20 14.63
CA PHE A 279 -3.62 -2.33 15.19
C PHE A 279 -2.76 -3.14 14.21
N ILE A 280 -1.59 -2.62 13.86
CA ILE A 280 -0.74 -3.24 12.85
C ILE A 280 0.69 -3.35 13.38
N PRO A 281 1.05 -4.48 14.00
CA PRO A 281 2.43 -4.80 14.32
C PRO A 281 3.20 -5.16 13.05
N GLN A 282 4.46 -4.72 13.00
CA GLN A 282 5.39 -5.01 11.92
C GLN A 282 6.73 -5.43 12.49
N ILE A 283 7.31 -6.49 11.92
CA ILE A 283 8.69 -6.86 12.09
C ILE A 283 9.44 -6.66 10.77
N SER A 284 10.68 -6.20 10.84
CA SER A 284 11.52 -6.03 9.66
C SER A 284 12.95 -6.45 9.93
N TYR A 285 13.62 -6.96 8.89
CA TYR A 285 15.03 -7.28 8.89
C TYR A 285 15.75 -6.45 7.83
N ILE A 286 16.81 -5.76 8.25
CA ILE A 286 17.54 -4.79 7.43
C ILE A 286 18.94 -5.33 7.18
N LYS A 287 19.32 -5.48 5.90
CA LYS A 287 20.67 -5.88 5.49
C LYS A 287 21.14 -4.94 4.37
N LYS A 288 22.02 -4.00 4.71
CA LYS A 288 22.49 -2.96 3.75
C LYS A 288 21.28 -2.21 3.14
N SER A 289 21.16 -2.28 1.83
CA SER A 289 20.10 -1.64 1.03
C SER A 289 18.79 -2.44 0.98
N PHE A 290 18.77 -3.62 1.56
CA PHE A 290 17.65 -4.55 1.49
C PHE A 290 16.90 -4.63 2.83
N VAL A 291 15.59 -4.51 2.77
CA VAL A 291 14.69 -4.63 3.92
C VAL A 291 13.61 -5.63 3.59
N VAL A 292 13.47 -6.66 4.41
CA VAL A 292 12.32 -7.58 4.38
C VAL A 292 11.44 -7.28 5.57
N PHE A 293 10.14 -7.41 5.41
CA PHE A 293 9.19 -7.15 6.49
C PHE A 293 7.96 -8.04 6.41
N ALA A 294 7.30 -8.18 7.54
CA ALA A 294 5.97 -8.77 7.65
C ALA A 294 5.10 -7.92 8.57
N THR A 295 3.82 -7.78 8.23
CA THR A 295 2.80 -7.08 9.03
C THR A 295 1.56 -7.94 9.16
N CYS A 296 0.83 -7.73 10.24
CA CYS A 296 -0.48 -8.31 10.45
C CYS A 296 -1.45 -7.18 10.80
N GLU A 297 -2.47 -6.97 9.98
CA GLU A 297 -3.52 -5.98 10.25
C GLU A 297 -4.64 -6.61 11.06
N ILE A 298 -4.86 -6.11 12.28
CA ILE A 298 -5.80 -6.65 13.26
C ILE A 298 -6.86 -5.57 13.53
N PRO A 299 -8.15 -5.81 13.21
CA PRO A 299 -9.20 -4.84 13.51
C PRO A 299 -9.44 -4.77 15.03
N LEU A 300 -9.38 -3.54 15.58
CA LEU A 300 -9.75 -3.24 16.96
C LEU A 300 -11.21 -2.79 17.08
N TYR A 301 -11.68 -2.10 16.07
CA TYR A 301 -13.04 -1.57 15.99
C TYR A 301 -13.49 -1.54 14.54
N GLN A 302 -14.76 -1.90 14.30
CA GLN A 302 -15.41 -1.83 13.01
C GLN A 302 -16.85 -1.36 13.19
N TYR A 303 -17.24 -0.41 12.36
CA TYR A 303 -18.62 -0.01 12.14
C TYR A 303 -18.87 0.00 10.65
N VAL A 304 -19.84 -0.76 10.19
CA VAL A 304 -20.25 -0.83 8.79
C VAL A 304 -21.67 -0.30 8.64
N ASN A 305 -21.98 0.37 7.56
CA ASN A 305 -23.37 0.74 7.27
C ASN A 305 -24.11 -0.50 6.78
N GLY A 306 -25.35 -0.72 7.27
CA GLY A 306 -26.11 -1.92 6.94
C GLY A 306 -25.37 -3.21 7.32
N THR A 307 -25.50 -4.25 6.47
CA THR A 307 -24.85 -5.54 6.69
C THR A 307 -23.71 -5.77 5.69
N GLN A 308 -22.49 -5.99 6.19
CA GLN A 308 -21.30 -6.20 5.35
C GLN A 308 -20.38 -7.25 5.96
N VAL A 309 -19.50 -7.81 5.11
CA VAL A 309 -18.35 -8.59 5.58
C VAL A 309 -17.36 -7.68 6.30
N GLY A 310 -17.00 -8.04 7.51
CA GLY A 310 -16.02 -7.30 8.31
C GLY A 310 -14.59 -7.64 7.90
N SER A 311 -13.67 -6.71 8.19
CA SER A 311 -12.25 -6.99 8.12
C SER A 311 -11.85 -7.93 9.25
N GLN A 312 -11.00 -8.90 8.94
CA GLN A 312 -10.40 -9.78 9.93
C GLN A 312 -8.88 -9.63 9.91
N ILE A 313 -8.17 -10.73 9.77
CA ILE A 313 -6.71 -10.71 9.71
C ILE A 313 -6.27 -10.53 8.26
N GLN A 314 -5.42 -9.52 8.03
CA GLN A 314 -4.71 -9.35 6.78
C GLN A 314 -3.22 -9.47 7.03
N ILE A 315 -2.55 -10.35 6.31
CA ILE A 315 -1.10 -10.53 6.41
C ILE A 315 -0.46 -9.93 5.16
N THR A 316 0.57 -9.12 5.37
CA THR A 316 1.39 -8.60 4.27
C THR A 316 2.86 -8.91 4.55
N SER A 317 3.53 -9.47 3.59
CA SER A 317 4.99 -9.63 3.59
C SER A 317 5.59 -8.99 2.36
N GLY A 318 6.80 -8.48 2.47
CA GLY A 318 7.40 -7.82 1.32
C GLY A 318 8.86 -7.47 1.53
N PHE A 319 9.42 -6.87 0.48
CA PHE A 319 10.78 -6.36 0.52
C PHE A 319 10.89 -5.00 -0.15
N ASN A 320 11.90 -4.26 0.27
CA ASN A 320 12.33 -3.03 -0.37
C ASN A 320 13.83 -3.14 -0.66
N TYR A 321 14.23 -2.79 -1.87
CA TYR A 321 15.62 -2.68 -2.26
C TYR A 321 15.92 -1.26 -2.72
N ARG A 322 16.89 -0.62 -2.08
CA ARG A 322 17.23 0.79 -2.31
C ARG A 322 18.67 0.91 -2.79
N PHE A 323 18.91 1.63 -3.88
CA PHE A 323 20.23 1.83 -4.45
C PHE A 323 20.37 3.19 -5.14
N MET A 324 21.61 3.62 -5.38
CA MET A 324 21.92 4.83 -6.14
C MET A 324 22.07 4.47 -7.62
N VAL A 325 21.33 5.15 -8.50
CA VAL A 325 21.45 4.99 -9.96
C VAL A 325 22.68 5.72 -10.49
N LYS A 326 23.01 6.88 -9.90
CA LYS A 326 24.26 7.62 -10.16
C LYS A 326 24.93 7.89 -8.82
N SER A 327 26.22 7.67 -8.75
CA SER A 327 27.02 8.08 -7.58
C SER A 327 26.85 9.58 -7.35
N PRO A 328 26.77 10.04 -6.08
CA PRO A 328 26.82 11.47 -5.80
C PRO A 328 28.08 12.04 -6.44
N GLU A 329 27.95 13.15 -7.17
CA GLU A 329 29.11 13.91 -7.60
C GLU A 329 29.84 14.39 -6.33
N ILE A 330 31.01 13.86 -6.09
CA ILE A 330 31.94 14.42 -5.10
C ILE A 330 32.38 15.74 -5.73
N LYS A 331 31.86 16.87 -5.25
CA LYS A 331 32.51 18.15 -5.51
C LYS A 331 33.85 18.08 -4.80
N THR A 332 34.89 17.82 -5.54
CA THR A 332 36.24 18.19 -5.14
C THR A 332 36.22 19.72 -5.13
N ASP A 333 35.99 20.31 -3.96
CA ASP A 333 36.35 21.70 -3.75
C ASP A 333 37.83 21.79 -4.07
N ASP A 334 38.20 22.61 -5.06
CA ASP A 334 39.55 22.92 -5.42
C ASP A 334 40.27 23.42 -4.17
N TYR A 335 41.01 22.52 -3.52
CA TYR A 335 42.08 22.92 -2.63
C TYR A 335 43.22 23.37 -3.54
N ASP A 336 43.21 24.62 -3.97
CA ASP A 336 44.39 25.33 -4.44
C ASP A 336 45.39 25.37 -3.27
N ILE A 337 46.24 24.34 -3.21
CA ILE A 337 47.45 24.40 -2.39
C ILE A 337 48.37 25.38 -3.10
N GLN A 338 48.32 26.65 -2.74
CA GLN A 338 49.39 27.58 -3.03
C GLN A 338 50.60 27.11 -2.22
N VAL A 339 51.50 26.42 -2.90
CA VAL A 339 52.85 26.15 -2.39
C VAL A 339 53.64 27.45 -2.55
N ASN A 340 53.88 28.17 -1.45
CA ASN A 340 54.90 29.21 -1.34
C ASN A 340 56.21 28.59 -0.86
#